data_089c2dce1b3151adbc340f69a04611ed
#
_entry.id   089c2dce1b3151adbc340f69a04611ed
#
_cell.length_a   1.000
_cell.length_b   1.000
_cell.length_c   1.000
_cell.angle_alpha   90.00
_cell.angle_beta   90.00
_cell.angle_gamma   90.00
#
_symmetry.space_group_name_H-M   'P 1'
#
loop_
_entity.id
_entity.type
_entity.pdbx_description
1 polymer ?
#
loop_
_entity_poly.entity_id
_entity_poly.type
_entity_poly.pdbx_seq_one_letter_code
_entity_poly.pdbx_strand_id
1 'polypeptide(L)'
;MSEVEQAALSNDLAAVARIDIIPTILDVVCRTTNMRFAAVARVTESRWIACSVRDDIAFGLAPGGELRLETTICNEIRQHGQAVVIDDVATDPAFCGHATPMMYGFRSYISVPIVLPDGTFFGTLCAIDPVPARLDTPEVRGMFRAFAELIGLHVDAQRKLDASEASLTSERRTAELREQFIAVLGHDLRNPLAAISGGVSVLRHTQVGDMVTRVLGMMQRSVEQMTGLIDNVLDFARGRLGGGLHVESCEVELQPLLVHVIDELRGARPDRTIVAEFDLSRPVRCDRVRIGQLVSNLIANGLTHGDPQAPVRVTAAIVDDVFELSVANAGAPIPAAMLARLFEPFVRASARPNLQGLGLGLYIASEIARAHGGSVTAVSNAEETRFTFRMPVRGA
;
A
#
# COMPACT_ATOMS: atom_id res chain seq x y z
N MET A 1 -2.24 -9.36 19.73
CA MET A 1 -3.19 -8.81 18.73
C MET A 1 -2.48 -8.69 17.41
N SER A 2 -3.04 -9.22 16.33
CA SER A 2 -2.45 -9.13 14.99
C SER A 2 -2.65 -7.71 14.41
N GLU A 3 -1.79 -7.30 13.47
CA GLU A 3 -1.98 -6.03 12.74
C GLU A 3 -3.34 -5.95 12.04
N VAL A 4 -3.87 -7.10 11.63
CA VAL A 4 -5.19 -7.22 10.98
C VAL A 4 -6.33 -6.88 11.95
N GLU A 5 -6.26 -7.33 13.20
CA GLU A 5 -7.26 -7.01 14.24
C GLU A 5 -7.24 -5.52 14.60
N GLN A 6 -6.05 -4.93 14.66
CA GLN A 6 -5.90 -3.50 14.92
C GLN A 6 -6.50 -2.65 13.79
N ALA A 7 -6.24 -3.02 12.53
CA ALA A 7 -6.80 -2.34 11.37
C ALA A 7 -8.34 -2.46 11.30
N ALA A 8 -8.88 -3.66 11.55
CA ALA A 8 -10.32 -3.89 11.58
C ALA A 8 -11.01 -3.03 12.64
N LEU A 9 -10.43 -2.94 13.84
CA LEU A 9 -10.94 -2.13 14.93
C LEU A 9 -10.92 -0.63 14.60
N SER A 10 -9.83 -0.15 13.99
CA SER A 10 -9.73 1.25 13.54
C SER A 10 -10.79 1.58 12.49
N ASN A 11 -11.07 0.66 11.57
CA ASN A 11 -12.12 0.83 10.56
C ASN A 11 -13.52 0.87 11.20
N ASP A 12 -13.78 0.04 12.21
CA ASP A 12 -15.04 0.03 12.95
C ASP A 12 -15.29 1.38 13.64
N LEU A 13 -14.28 1.93 14.32
CA LEU A 13 -14.35 3.24 14.96
C LEU A 13 -14.61 4.36 13.93
N ALA A 14 -13.90 4.33 12.82
CA ALA A 14 -14.08 5.29 11.75
C ALA A 14 -15.47 5.19 11.08
N ALA A 15 -16.02 3.98 10.93
CA ALA A 15 -17.36 3.76 10.42
C ALA A 15 -18.41 4.36 11.34
N VAL A 16 -18.34 4.11 12.65
CA VAL A 16 -19.28 4.67 13.65
C VAL A 16 -19.19 6.20 13.68
N ALA A 17 -17.99 6.77 13.61
CA ALA A 17 -17.79 8.22 13.62
C ALA A 17 -18.44 8.95 12.43
N ARG A 18 -18.70 8.25 11.30
CA ARG A 18 -19.38 8.79 10.11
C ARG A 18 -20.90 8.64 10.14
N ILE A 19 -21.45 8.01 11.18
CA ILE A 19 -22.90 7.80 11.30
C ILE A 19 -23.50 8.95 12.09
N ASP A 20 -23.99 9.98 11.41
CA ASP A 20 -24.49 11.23 11.99
C ASP A 20 -25.67 11.04 12.97
N ILE A 21 -26.43 9.96 12.86
CA ILE A 21 -27.59 9.72 13.72
C ILE A 21 -27.20 9.25 15.13
N ILE A 22 -26.02 8.69 15.34
CA ILE A 22 -25.64 8.10 16.65
C ILE A 22 -25.62 9.14 17.77
N PRO A 23 -25.03 10.34 17.64
CA PRO A 23 -25.12 11.39 18.66
C PRO A 23 -26.56 11.76 19.02
N THR A 24 -27.44 11.80 18.03
CA THR A 24 -28.88 12.05 18.23
C THR A 24 -29.54 10.94 19.01
N ILE A 25 -29.22 9.68 18.73
CA ILE A 25 -29.71 8.51 19.48
C ILE A 25 -29.28 8.63 20.95
N LEU A 26 -28.01 8.93 21.23
CA LEU A 26 -27.52 9.11 22.59
C LEU A 26 -28.23 10.25 23.32
N ASP A 27 -28.51 11.36 22.63
CA ASP A 27 -29.30 12.47 23.17
C ASP A 27 -30.73 12.05 23.54
N VAL A 28 -31.42 11.34 22.66
CA VAL A 28 -32.77 10.82 22.90
C VAL A 28 -32.79 9.82 24.08
N VAL A 29 -31.82 8.89 24.11
CA VAL A 29 -31.64 7.94 25.21
C VAL A 29 -31.54 8.67 26.53
N CYS A 30 -30.64 9.63 26.66
CA CYS A 30 -30.43 10.38 27.89
C CYS A 30 -31.69 11.17 28.31
N ARG A 31 -32.33 11.88 27.37
CA ARG A 31 -33.55 12.65 27.66
C ARG A 31 -34.73 11.81 28.07
N THR A 32 -34.93 10.66 27.42
CA THR A 32 -36.10 9.79 27.70
C THR A 32 -35.97 9.03 29.00
N THR A 33 -34.75 8.61 29.36
CA THR A 33 -34.47 7.85 30.60
C THR A 33 -34.07 8.72 31.77
N ASN A 34 -33.83 10.01 31.54
CA ASN A 34 -33.23 10.95 32.49
C ASN A 34 -31.83 10.54 32.97
N MET A 35 -31.13 9.67 32.20
CA MET A 35 -29.75 9.30 32.43
C MET A 35 -28.80 10.33 31.81
N ARG A 36 -27.67 10.56 32.44
CA ARG A 36 -26.72 11.64 32.04
C ARG A 36 -25.47 11.14 31.38
N PHE A 37 -25.33 9.82 31.16
CA PHE A 37 -24.27 9.24 30.36
C PHE A 37 -24.86 8.15 29.46
N ALA A 38 -24.48 8.19 28.18
CA ALA A 38 -24.77 7.13 27.21
C ALA A 38 -23.61 6.94 26.23
N ALA A 39 -23.40 5.71 25.80
CA ALA A 39 -22.32 5.39 24.87
C ALA A 39 -22.69 4.25 23.91
N VAL A 40 -22.14 4.32 22.71
CA VAL A 40 -21.98 3.19 21.81
C VAL A 40 -20.56 2.69 21.94
N ALA A 41 -20.41 1.43 22.32
CA ALA A 41 -19.10 0.80 22.49
C ALA A 41 -18.88 -0.35 21.51
N ARG A 42 -17.70 -0.41 20.93
CA ARG A 42 -17.18 -1.61 20.26
C ARG A 42 -16.63 -2.56 21.32
N VAL A 43 -17.14 -3.77 21.36
CA VAL A 43 -16.69 -4.78 22.31
C VAL A 43 -16.18 -6.00 21.56
N THR A 44 -14.90 -6.31 21.73
CA THR A 44 -14.23 -7.47 21.14
C THR A 44 -13.96 -8.53 22.23
N GLU A 45 -13.24 -9.58 21.88
CA GLU A 45 -12.81 -10.59 22.87
C GLU A 45 -11.78 -10.03 23.87
N SER A 46 -11.06 -8.97 23.52
CA SER A 46 -9.95 -8.43 24.30
C SER A 46 -10.09 -6.95 24.66
N ARG A 47 -11.01 -6.20 24.04
CA ARG A 47 -11.10 -4.74 24.23
C ARG A 47 -12.55 -4.26 24.29
N TRP A 48 -12.73 -3.22 25.08
CA TRP A 48 -13.90 -2.37 25.12
C TRP A 48 -13.52 -0.94 24.77
N ILE A 49 -14.07 -0.38 23.69
CA ILE A 49 -13.70 0.95 23.19
C ILE A 49 -14.96 1.76 22.94
N ALA A 50 -15.01 2.98 23.47
CA ALA A 50 -16.08 3.92 23.20
C ALA A 50 -16.01 4.43 21.75
N CYS A 51 -17.05 4.21 20.96
CA CYS A 51 -17.17 4.72 19.60
C CYS A 51 -17.82 6.12 19.60
N SER A 52 -18.86 6.30 20.39
CA SER A 52 -19.56 7.58 20.56
C SER A 52 -20.03 7.71 22.00
N VAL A 53 -19.94 8.90 22.57
CA VAL A 53 -20.22 9.16 23.98
C VAL A 53 -21.01 10.45 24.13
N ARG A 54 -22.00 10.43 25.01
CA ARG A 54 -22.57 11.61 25.65
C ARG A 54 -22.30 11.50 27.14
N ASP A 55 -21.61 12.49 27.74
CA ASP A 55 -21.18 12.50 29.13
C ASP A 55 -21.54 13.82 29.82
N ASP A 56 -22.64 13.81 30.55
CA ASP A 56 -23.10 14.94 31.35
C ASP A 56 -22.84 14.71 32.89
N ILE A 57 -22.07 13.64 33.25
CA ILE A 57 -21.69 13.31 34.64
C ILE A 57 -20.19 13.43 34.90
N ALA A 58 -19.43 13.89 33.92
CA ALA A 58 -17.97 13.95 33.99
C ALA A 58 -17.31 12.58 34.26
N PHE A 59 -17.82 11.52 33.65
CA PHE A 59 -17.27 10.17 33.74
C PHE A 59 -15.86 10.11 33.17
N GLY A 60 -15.54 11.03 32.23
CA GLY A 60 -14.20 11.22 31.67
C GLY A 60 -13.88 10.30 30.50
N LEU A 61 -14.88 9.69 29.88
CA LEU A 61 -14.71 8.85 28.71
C LEU A 61 -15.02 9.64 27.44
N ALA A 62 -14.09 9.63 26.47
CA ALA A 62 -14.24 10.23 25.15
C ALA A 62 -14.26 9.16 24.06
N PRO A 63 -14.73 9.46 22.83
CA PRO A 63 -14.59 8.56 21.69
C PRO A 63 -13.13 8.11 21.51
N GLY A 64 -12.91 6.80 21.33
CA GLY A 64 -11.59 6.17 21.32
C GLY A 64 -11.05 5.77 22.69
N GLY A 65 -11.69 6.23 23.80
CA GLY A 65 -11.33 5.83 25.16
C GLY A 65 -11.68 4.37 25.43
N GLU A 66 -10.89 3.73 26.31
CA GLU A 66 -11.02 2.31 26.62
C GLU A 66 -11.31 2.08 28.10
N LEU A 67 -12.10 1.04 28.35
CA LEU A 67 -12.26 0.46 29.67
C LEU A 67 -11.65 -0.95 29.68
N ARG A 68 -11.22 -1.41 30.84
CA ARG A 68 -10.80 -2.80 31.00
C ARG A 68 -12.01 -3.71 30.81
N LEU A 69 -11.96 -4.56 29.78
CA LEU A 69 -13.07 -5.41 29.38
C LEU A 69 -13.66 -6.22 30.53
N GLU A 70 -12.79 -6.82 31.34
CA GLU A 70 -13.17 -7.67 32.49
C GLU A 70 -13.90 -6.91 33.58
N THR A 71 -13.81 -5.60 33.61
CA THR A 71 -14.47 -4.73 34.59
C THR A 71 -15.80 -4.19 34.07
N THR A 72 -16.26 -4.62 32.88
CA THR A 72 -17.49 -4.11 32.27
C THR A 72 -18.58 -5.18 32.20
N ILE A 73 -19.84 -4.80 32.53
CA ILE A 73 -21.01 -5.65 32.29
C ILE A 73 -21.21 -5.92 30.79
N CYS A 74 -20.68 -5.07 29.91
CA CYS A 74 -20.73 -5.27 28.47
C CYS A 74 -20.02 -6.56 28.02
N ASN A 75 -18.99 -7.02 28.75
CA ASN A 75 -18.36 -8.32 28.50
C ASN A 75 -19.31 -9.50 28.78
N GLU A 76 -20.13 -9.42 29.82
CA GLU A 76 -21.14 -10.43 30.08
C GLU A 76 -22.19 -10.45 28.97
N ILE A 77 -22.67 -9.26 28.55
CA ILE A 77 -23.60 -9.11 27.40
C ILE A 77 -23.03 -9.75 26.14
N ARG A 78 -21.74 -9.58 25.87
CA ARG A 78 -21.08 -10.23 24.74
C ARG A 78 -21.15 -11.76 24.82
N GLN A 79 -21.03 -12.34 26.02
CA GLN A 79 -21.01 -13.80 26.23
C GLN A 79 -22.40 -14.43 26.07
N HIS A 80 -23.45 -13.80 26.61
CA HIS A 80 -24.79 -14.39 26.62
C HIS A 80 -25.80 -13.73 25.67
N GLY A 81 -25.43 -12.61 25.02
CA GLY A 81 -26.27 -11.94 24.02
C GLY A 81 -27.53 -11.26 24.57
N GLN A 82 -27.66 -11.11 25.88
CA GLN A 82 -28.87 -10.56 26.50
C GLN A 82 -28.63 -9.17 27.06
N ALA A 83 -29.66 -8.32 27.02
CA ALA A 83 -29.62 -7.00 27.61
C ALA A 83 -29.59 -7.09 29.15
N VAL A 84 -28.88 -6.17 29.78
CA VAL A 84 -28.86 -5.98 31.25
C VAL A 84 -29.50 -4.65 31.57
N VAL A 85 -30.44 -4.66 32.51
CA VAL A 85 -31.16 -3.48 32.97
C VAL A 85 -31.20 -3.49 34.50
N ILE A 86 -30.75 -2.40 35.13
CA ILE A 86 -30.65 -2.24 36.59
C ILE A 86 -31.24 -0.87 36.93
N ASP A 87 -32.36 -0.86 37.61
CA ASP A 87 -33.02 0.38 38.09
C ASP A 87 -32.25 1.02 39.24
N ASP A 88 -31.82 0.21 40.20
CA ASP A 88 -31.00 0.61 41.35
C ASP A 88 -30.11 -0.56 41.80
N VAL A 89 -28.80 -0.41 41.63
CA VAL A 89 -27.78 -1.39 42.02
C VAL A 89 -27.93 -1.79 43.51
N ALA A 90 -28.31 -0.87 44.41
CA ALA A 90 -28.41 -1.13 45.83
C ALA A 90 -29.52 -2.14 46.19
N THR A 91 -30.55 -2.27 45.36
CA THR A 91 -31.69 -3.16 45.57
C THR A 91 -31.75 -4.33 44.60
N ASP A 92 -30.86 -4.36 43.60
CA ASP A 92 -30.82 -5.43 42.60
C ASP A 92 -30.13 -6.68 43.15
N PRO A 93 -30.83 -7.85 43.20
CA PRO A 93 -30.26 -9.06 43.80
C PRO A 93 -29.02 -9.60 43.09
N ALA A 94 -28.87 -9.36 41.79
CA ALA A 94 -27.75 -9.84 40.99
C ALA A 94 -26.54 -8.89 41.03
N PHE A 95 -26.78 -7.59 41.20
CA PHE A 95 -25.72 -6.56 40.99
C PHE A 95 -25.38 -5.78 42.30
N CYS A 96 -26.08 -5.97 43.43
CA CYS A 96 -25.80 -5.24 44.67
C CYS A 96 -24.38 -5.46 45.24
N GLY A 97 -23.71 -6.56 44.86
CA GLY A 97 -22.32 -6.86 45.23
C GLY A 97 -21.34 -6.85 44.07
N HIS A 98 -21.79 -6.44 42.87
CA HIS A 98 -20.99 -6.52 41.69
C HIS A 98 -19.88 -5.43 41.65
N ALA A 99 -18.66 -5.81 41.24
CA ALA A 99 -17.48 -4.91 41.25
C ALA A 99 -17.64 -3.70 40.33
N THR A 100 -18.28 -3.87 39.19
CA THR A 100 -18.40 -2.82 38.12
C THR A 100 -19.13 -1.56 38.63
N PRO A 101 -20.33 -1.63 39.23
CA PRO A 101 -21.01 -0.46 39.78
C PRO A 101 -20.19 0.26 40.86
N MET A 102 -19.52 -0.50 41.75
CA MET A 102 -18.67 0.08 42.79
C MET A 102 -17.44 0.81 42.21
N MET A 103 -16.84 0.25 41.16
CA MET A 103 -15.66 0.82 40.50
C MET A 103 -15.98 2.11 39.75
N TYR A 104 -17.11 2.14 39.06
CA TYR A 104 -17.50 3.25 38.18
C TYR A 104 -18.52 4.21 38.76
N GLY A 105 -19.01 3.97 39.97
CA GLY A 105 -19.85 4.89 40.74
C GLY A 105 -21.27 5.08 40.24
N PHE A 106 -21.83 4.14 39.47
CA PHE A 106 -23.20 4.24 38.98
C PHE A 106 -24.20 3.44 39.84
N ARG A 107 -25.46 3.89 39.86
CA ARG A 107 -26.57 3.22 40.53
C ARG A 107 -27.62 2.68 39.57
N SER A 108 -27.80 3.27 38.43
CA SER A 108 -28.67 2.73 37.38
C SER A 108 -27.86 2.43 36.13
N TYR A 109 -28.26 1.39 35.40
CA TYR A 109 -27.56 0.86 34.26
C TYR A 109 -28.51 0.22 33.26
N ILE A 110 -28.34 0.51 31.97
CA ILE A 110 -28.97 -0.26 30.92
C ILE A 110 -27.96 -0.45 29.78
N SER A 111 -27.86 -1.66 29.27
CA SER A 111 -27.05 -1.95 28.10
C SER A 111 -27.67 -3.06 27.25
N VAL A 112 -27.71 -2.86 25.99
CA VAL A 112 -28.27 -3.81 25.02
C VAL A 112 -27.22 -4.15 23.96
N PRO A 113 -27.19 -5.40 23.46
CA PRO A 113 -26.29 -5.79 22.42
C PRO A 113 -26.64 -5.11 21.08
N ILE A 114 -25.63 -4.65 20.38
CA ILE A 114 -25.71 -4.25 18.98
C ILE A 114 -25.26 -5.45 18.14
N VAL A 115 -26.21 -5.99 17.37
CA VAL A 115 -25.96 -7.15 16.49
C VAL A 115 -26.15 -6.71 15.07
N LEU A 116 -25.19 -7.06 14.20
CA LEU A 116 -25.26 -6.76 12.77
C LEU A 116 -26.27 -7.68 12.07
N PRO A 117 -26.72 -7.34 10.84
CA PRO A 117 -27.67 -8.16 10.09
C PRO A 117 -27.22 -9.60 9.81
N ASP A 118 -25.91 -9.85 9.80
CA ASP A 118 -25.32 -11.19 9.64
C ASP A 118 -25.30 -12.02 10.94
N GLY A 119 -25.82 -11.46 12.04
CA GLY A 119 -25.82 -12.08 13.36
C GLY A 119 -24.54 -11.83 14.18
N THR A 120 -23.57 -11.13 13.62
CA THR A 120 -22.31 -10.82 14.33
C THR A 120 -22.54 -9.79 15.43
N PHE A 121 -22.05 -10.09 16.64
CA PHE A 121 -22.05 -9.12 17.73
C PHE A 121 -21.03 -8.02 17.46
N PHE A 122 -21.49 -6.78 17.43
CA PHE A 122 -20.63 -5.60 17.24
C PHE A 122 -20.16 -5.01 18.57
N GLY A 123 -21.08 -4.80 19.49
CA GLY A 123 -20.82 -4.13 20.75
C GLY A 123 -22.08 -3.85 21.51
N THR A 124 -22.15 -2.76 22.24
CA THR A 124 -23.30 -2.41 23.08
C THR A 124 -23.69 -0.94 22.96
N LEU A 125 -25.00 -0.67 23.06
CA LEU A 125 -25.56 0.63 23.40
C LEU A 125 -25.83 0.62 24.89
N CYS A 126 -25.16 1.47 25.66
CA CYS A 126 -25.28 1.52 27.12
C CYS A 126 -25.55 2.93 27.63
N ALA A 127 -26.19 2.99 28.79
CA ALA A 127 -26.32 4.23 29.56
C ALA A 127 -26.17 3.92 31.08
N ILE A 128 -25.57 4.88 31.79
CA ILE A 128 -25.35 4.80 33.26
C ILE A 128 -25.71 6.12 33.92
N ASP A 129 -26.09 6.05 35.20
CA ASP A 129 -26.27 7.23 36.05
C ASP A 129 -25.93 6.92 37.51
N PRO A 130 -25.31 7.85 38.27
CA PRO A 130 -25.10 7.70 39.72
C PRO A 130 -26.37 7.80 40.54
N VAL A 131 -27.52 8.11 39.94
CA VAL A 131 -28.83 8.15 40.60
C VAL A 131 -29.70 7.00 40.08
N PRO A 132 -30.53 6.37 40.91
CA PRO A 132 -31.50 5.37 40.48
C PRO A 132 -32.46 5.92 39.43
N ALA A 133 -32.79 5.09 38.44
CA ALA A 133 -33.71 5.44 37.36
C ALA A 133 -34.65 4.27 37.05
N ARG A 134 -35.90 4.55 36.68
CA ARG A 134 -36.85 3.51 36.26
C ARG A 134 -36.62 3.12 34.80
N LEU A 135 -35.80 2.10 34.60
CA LEU A 135 -35.36 1.65 33.26
C LEU A 135 -36.05 0.36 32.81
N ASP A 136 -36.42 -0.50 33.79
CA ASP A 136 -37.05 -1.78 33.52
C ASP A 136 -38.53 -1.63 33.15
N THR A 137 -38.80 -0.97 32.04
CA THR A 137 -40.14 -0.82 31.46
C THR A 137 -40.14 -1.29 30.02
N PRO A 138 -41.30 -1.79 29.50
CA PRO A 138 -41.40 -2.22 28.10
C PRO A 138 -40.98 -1.13 27.09
N GLU A 139 -41.32 0.14 27.42
CA GLU A 139 -41.05 1.30 26.56
C GLU A 139 -39.53 1.57 26.47
N VAL A 140 -38.83 1.60 27.58
CA VAL A 140 -37.37 1.84 27.63
C VAL A 140 -36.62 0.67 26.96
N ARG A 141 -36.98 -0.57 27.31
CA ARG A 141 -36.39 -1.76 26.70
C ARG A 141 -36.62 -1.79 25.18
N GLY A 142 -37.86 -1.46 24.75
CA GLY A 142 -38.23 -1.37 23.34
C GLY A 142 -37.42 -0.31 22.57
N MET A 143 -37.30 0.87 23.18
CA MET A 143 -36.50 1.98 22.61
C MET A 143 -35.01 1.61 22.43
N PHE A 144 -34.39 1.07 23.48
CA PHE A 144 -32.98 0.66 23.39
C PHE A 144 -32.75 -0.42 22.38
N ARG A 145 -33.66 -1.42 22.27
CA ARG A 145 -33.58 -2.46 21.25
C ARG A 145 -33.69 -1.88 19.85
N ALA A 146 -34.67 -1.01 19.59
CA ALA A 146 -34.85 -0.37 18.30
C ALA A 146 -33.62 0.47 17.90
N PHE A 147 -33.03 1.21 18.84
CA PHE A 147 -31.83 1.98 18.58
C PHE A 147 -30.59 1.10 18.35
N ALA A 148 -30.42 0.01 19.09
CA ALA A 148 -29.34 -0.93 18.87
C ALA A 148 -29.46 -1.60 17.48
N GLU A 149 -30.65 -2.00 17.05
CA GLU A 149 -30.91 -2.51 15.71
C GLU A 149 -30.63 -1.46 14.64
N LEU A 150 -31.08 -0.22 14.83
CA LEU A 150 -30.80 0.89 13.90
C LEU A 150 -29.29 1.16 13.77
N ILE A 151 -28.57 1.19 14.88
CA ILE A 151 -27.11 1.35 14.89
C ILE A 151 -26.45 0.18 14.13
N GLY A 152 -26.87 -1.05 14.40
CA GLY A 152 -26.36 -2.25 13.72
C GLY A 152 -26.53 -2.19 12.21
N LEU A 153 -27.72 -1.77 11.73
CA LEU A 153 -28.01 -1.57 10.31
C LEU A 153 -27.12 -0.50 9.67
N HIS A 154 -26.93 0.63 10.34
CA HIS A 154 -26.10 1.72 9.83
C HIS A 154 -24.62 1.33 9.79
N VAL A 155 -24.11 0.64 10.80
CA VAL A 155 -22.72 0.14 10.84
C VAL A 155 -22.48 -0.84 9.68
N ASP A 156 -23.39 -1.78 9.45
CA ASP A 156 -23.28 -2.73 8.34
C ASP A 156 -23.33 -2.02 6.97
N ALA A 157 -24.26 -1.06 6.80
CA ALA A 157 -24.36 -0.28 5.58
C ALA A 157 -23.08 0.53 5.30
N GLN A 158 -22.52 1.17 6.34
CA GLN A 158 -21.28 1.95 6.22
C GLN A 158 -20.08 1.06 5.85
N ARG A 159 -19.96 -0.12 6.48
CA ARG A 159 -18.91 -1.09 6.13
C ARG A 159 -19.00 -1.55 4.67
N LYS A 160 -20.21 -1.83 4.18
CA LYS A 160 -20.44 -2.22 2.78
C LYS A 160 -20.10 -1.10 1.82
N LEU A 161 -20.44 0.15 2.16
CA LEU A 161 -20.10 1.32 1.37
C LEU A 161 -18.58 1.50 1.28
N ASP A 162 -17.87 1.48 2.41
CA ASP A 162 -16.42 1.62 2.47
C ASP A 162 -15.71 0.52 1.65
N ALA A 163 -16.17 -0.73 1.74
CA ALA A 163 -15.65 -1.85 0.95
C ALA A 163 -15.89 -1.68 -0.56
N SER A 164 -17.06 -1.18 -0.95
CA SER A 164 -17.41 -0.91 -2.35
C SER A 164 -16.58 0.22 -2.93
N GLU A 165 -16.38 1.31 -2.20
CA GLU A 165 -15.53 2.44 -2.61
C GLU A 165 -14.07 2.02 -2.78
N ALA A 166 -13.53 1.21 -1.87
CA ALA A 166 -12.18 0.65 -1.97
C ALA A 166 -12.03 -0.23 -3.22
N SER A 167 -13.03 -1.08 -3.52
CA SER A 167 -13.05 -1.92 -4.72
C SER A 167 -13.09 -1.10 -5.99
N LEU A 168 -13.99 -0.11 -6.08
CA LEU A 168 -14.10 0.80 -7.23
C LEU A 168 -12.82 1.58 -7.47
N THR A 169 -12.16 2.05 -6.41
CA THR A 169 -10.88 2.76 -6.51
C THR A 169 -9.80 1.86 -7.08
N SER A 170 -9.74 0.59 -6.64
CA SER A 170 -8.81 -0.41 -7.16
C SER A 170 -9.06 -0.73 -8.63
N GLU A 171 -10.33 -0.92 -9.02
CA GLU A 171 -10.71 -1.19 -10.40
C GLU A 171 -10.38 -0.02 -11.33
N ARG A 172 -10.68 1.21 -10.92
CA ARG A 172 -10.34 2.42 -11.69
C ARG A 172 -8.83 2.54 -11.91
N ARG A 173 -8.04 2.35 -10.86
CA ARG A 173 -6.57 2.37 -10.96
C ARG A 173 -6.04 1.31 -11.92
N THR A 174 -6.66 0.13 -11.95
CA THR A 174 -6.31 -0.94 -12.87
C THR A 174 -6.68 -0.59 -14.31
N ALA A 175 -7.85 0.00 -14.54
CA ALA A 175 -8.30 0.44 -15.86
C ALA A 175 -7.42 1.57 -16.43
N GLU A 176 -7.10 2.59 -15.62
CA GLU A 176 -6.20 3.69 -16.00
C GLU A 176 -4.82 3.18 -16.41
N LEU A 177 -4.25 2.25 -15.65
CA LEU A 177 -2.97 1.63 -15.98
C LEU A 177 -3.04 0.81 -17.29
N ARG A 178 -4.15 0.13 -17.54
CA ARG A 178 -4.37 -0.62 -18.77
C ARG A 178 -4.46 0.31 -19.99
N GLU A 179 -5.13 1.44 -19.87
CA GLU A 179 -5.22 2.44 -20.94
C GLU A 179 -3.86 3.08 -21.25
N GLN A 180 -3.13 3.49 -20.20
CA GLN A 180 -1.76 4.03 -20.34
C GLN A 180 -0.84 3.00 -21.01
N PHE A 181 -0.92 1.74 -20.62
CA PHE A 181 -0.16 0.64 -21.18
C PHE A 181 -0.44 0.48 -22.68
N ILE A 182 -1.70 0.45 -23.12
CA ILE A 182 -2.08 0.31 -24.53
C ILE A 182 -1.57 1.50 -25.36
N ALA A 183 -1.73 2.74 -24.84
CA ALA A 183 -1.30 3.95 -25.53
C ALA A 183 0.22 4.00 -25.74
N VAL A 184 1.00 3.69 -24.69
CA VAL A 184 2.46 3.72 -24.73
C VAL A 184 3.01 2.59 -25.62
N LEU A 185 2.48 1.36 -25.47
CA LEU A 185 2.84 0.24 -26.35
C LEU A 185 2.58 0.54 -27.81
N GLY A 186 1.40 1.10 -28.12
CA GLY A 186 1.01 1.40 -29.50
C GLY A 186 1.97 2.38 -30.18
N HIS A 187 2.47 3.37 -29.46
CA HIS A 187 3.45 4.34 -29.94
C HIS A 187 4.85 3.72 -30.07
N ASP A 188 5.33 3.08 -29.01
CA ASP A 188 6.72 2.63 -28.91
C ASP A 188 7.02 1.37 -29.74
N LEU A 189 6.01 0.57 -30.09
CA LEU A 189 6.13 -0.51 -31.07
C LEU A 189 6.02 0.00 -32.52
N ARG A 190 5.21 1.04 -32.80
CA ARG A 190 5.03 1.58 -34.15
C ARG A 190 6.32 2.21 -34.68
N ASN A 191 7.11 2.86 -33.83
CA ASN A 191 8.34 3.55 -34.23
C ASN A 191 9.41 2.60 -34.79
N PRO A 192 9.85 1.52 -34.09
CA PRO A 192 10.81 0.56 -34.64
C PRO A 192 10.26 -0.20 -35.84
N LEU A 193 8.94 -0.50 -35.85
CA LEU A 193 8.32 -1.12 -37.03
C LEU A 193 8.39 -0.21 -38.26
N ALA A 194 8.14 1.09 -38.11
CA ALA A 194 8.27 2.07 -39.19
C ALA A 194 9.72 2.17 -39.69
N ALA A 195 10.70 2.11 -38.76
CA ALA A 195 12.13 2.10 -39.14
C ALA A 195 12.52 0.85 -39.96
N ILE A 196 12.04 -0.32 -39.55
CA ILE A 196 12.23 -1.58 -40.31
C ILE A 196 11.56 -1.47 -41.67
N SER A 197 10.30 -1.04 -41.76
CA SER A 197 9.56 -0.92 -43.02
C SER A 197 10.21 0.10 -43.95
N GLY A 198 10.68 1.23 -43.42
CA GLY A 198 11.43 2.22 -44.17
C GLY A 198 12.77 1.67 -44.72
N GLY A 199 13.51 0.92 -43.88
CA GLY A 199 14.74 0.25 -44.26
C GLY A 199 14.52 -0.76 -45.38
N VAL A 200 13.49 -1.59 -45.32
CA VAL A 200 13.09 -2.52 -46.38
C VAL A 200 12.80 -1.75 -47.71
N SER A 201 12.08 -0.63 -47.59
CA SER A 201 11.76 0.19 -48.78
C SER A 201 13.02 0.78 -49.46
N VAL A 202 13.98 1.28 -48.65
CA VAL A 202 15.26 1.78 -49.15
C VAL A 202 16.07 0.66 -49.82
N LEU A 203 16.18 -0.52 -49.20
CA LEU A 203 16.91 -1.66 -49.74
C LEU A 203 16.34 -2.16 -51.08
N ARG A 204 15.02 -2.08 -51.28
CA ARG A 204 14.37 -2.46 -52.55
C ARG A 204 14.77 -1.60 -53.72
N HIS A 205 15.25 -0.38 -53.49
CA HIS A 205 15.57 0.60 -54.55
C HIS A 205 17.06 0.96 -54.62
N THR A 206 17.94 0.32 -53.84
CA THR A 206 19.36 0.67 -53.72
C THR A 206 20.24 -0.46 -54.22
N GLN A 207 21.27 -0.11 -55.04
CA GLN A 207 22.34 -1.05 -55.43
C GLN A 207 23.30 -1.29 -54.24
N VAL A 208 23.92 -2.48 -54.21
CA VAL A 208 24.75 -2.98 -53.12
C VAL A 208 25.94 -2.05 -52.81
N GLY A 209 26.11 -1.64 -51.53
CA GLY A 209 27.21 -0.78 -51.07
C GLY A 209 27.06 -0.45 -49.56
N ASP A 210 27.86 0.48 -49.06
CA ASP A 210 27.86 0.93 -47.65
C ASP A 210 26.47 1.33 -47.10
N MET A 211 25.57 1.76 -47.99
CA MET A 211 24.19 2.09 -47.65
C MET A 211 23.42 0.86 -47.12
N VAL A 212 23.62 -0.31 -47.74
CA VAL A 212 22.96 -1.57 -47.34
C VAL A 212 23.37 -1.96 -45.91
N THR A 213 24.67 -1.91 -45.61
CA THR A 213 25.19 -2.22 -44.27
C THR A 213 24.62 -1.27 -43.22
N ARG A 214 24.50 0.02 -43.52
CA ARG A 214 23.96 1.03 -42.64
C ARG A 214 22.46 0.82 -42.38
N VAL A 215 21.67 0.51 -43.39
CA VAL A 215 20.24 0.22 -43.29
C VAL A 215 20.00 -1.08 -42.55
N LEU A 216 20.75 -2.14 -42.81
CA LEU A 216 20.67 -3.40 -42.04
C LEU A 216 20.98 -3.18 -40.57
N GLY A 217 22.01 -2.40 -40.22
CA GLY A 217 22.31 -2.04 -38.84
C GLY A 217 21.20 -1.24 -38.15
N MET A 218 20.48 -0.36 -38.87
CA MET A 218 19.31 0.33 -38.32
C MET A 218 18.15 -0.65 -38.04
N MET A 219 17.88 -1.56 -38.98
CA MET A 219 16.82 -2.57 -38.81
C MET A 219 17.12 -3.51 -37.64
N GLN A 220 18.38 -3.96 -37.53
CA GLN A 220 18.81 -4.82 -36.43
C GLN A 220 18.58 -4.14 -35.07
N ARG A 221 19.01 -2.89 -34.90
CA ARG A 221 18.75 -2.11 -33.67
C ARG A 221 17.26 -1.96 -33.38
N SER A 222 16.43 -1.81 -34.40
CA SER A 222 14.97 -1.72 -34.24
C SER A 222 14.36 -3.03 -33.78
N VAL A 223 14.86 -4.17 -34.25
CA VAL A 223 14.45 -5.51 -33.76
C VAL A 223 14.83 -5.69 -32.29
N GLU A 224 16.09 -5.38 -31.95
CA GLU A 224 16.59 -5.47 -30.56
C GLU A 224 15.77 -4.59 -29.60
N GLN A 225 15.44 -3.37 -30.02
CA GLN A 225 14.57 -2.49 -29.27
C GLN A 225 13.16 -3.09 -29.04
N MET A 226 12.55 -3.67 -30.08
CA MET A 226 11.24 -4.34 -29.96
C MET A 226 11.29 -5.54 -29.01
N THR A 227 12.34 -6.35 -29.08
CA THR A 227 12.54 -7.48 -28.17
C THR A 227 12.59 -7.01 -26.72
N GLY A 228 13.41 -6.00 -26.41
CA GLY A 228 13.47 -5.41 -25.07
C GLY A 228 12.14 -4.81 -24.59
N LEU A 229 11.34 -4.22 -25.48
CA LEU A 229 9.99 -3.74 -25.13
C LEU A 229 9.05 -4.90 -24.78
N ILE A 230 9.07 -6.00 -25.55
CA ILE A 230 8.25 -7.19 -25.30
C ILE A 230 8.64 -7.83 -23.97
N ASP A 231 9.91 -7.99 -23.68
CA ASP A 231 10.40 -8.55 -22.41
C ASP A 231 9.96 -7.71 -21.22
N ASN A 232 10.09 -6.38 -21.32
CA ASN A 232 9.61 -5.47 -20.28
C ASN A 232 8.10 -5.57 -20.04
N VAL A 233 7.31 -5.78 -21.10
CA VAL A 233 5.86 -5.99 -21.01
C VAL A 233 5.51 -7.30 -20.33
N LEU A 234 6.22 -8.38 -20.68
CA LEU A 234 6.01 -9.69 -20.06
C LEU A 234 6.39 -9.67 -18.57
N ASP A 235 7.48 -9.02 -18.20
CA ASP A 235 7.90 -8.86 -16.82
C ASP A 235 6.89 -8.01 -16.02
N PHE A 236 6.39 -6.93 -16.58
CA PHE A 236 5.32 -6.13 -15.99
C PHE A 236 4.04 -6.95 -15.77
N ALA A 237 3.61 -7.71 -16.78
CA ALA A 237 2.41 -8.55 -16.67
C ALA A 237 2.54 -9.63 -15.59
N ARG A 238 3.70 -10.30 -15.51
CA ARG A 238 3.99 -11.33 -14.50
C ARG A 238 4.02 -10.75 -13.09
N GLY A 239 4.65 -9.59 -12.89
CA GLY A 239 4.72 -8.92 -11.58
C GLY A 239 3.34 -8.55 -11.03
N ARG A 240 2.35 -8.28 -11.90
CA ARG A 240 0.99 -7.86 -11.49
C ARG A 240 -0.05 -8.97 -11.37
N LEU A 241 0.10 -10.08 -12.09
CA LEU A 241 -0.87 -11.18 -12.08
C LEU A 241 -0.79 -12.07 -10.83
N GLY A 242 -0.11 -11.63 -9.76
CA GLY A 242 -0.16 -12.25 -8.44
C GLY A 242 0.91 -13.30 -8.17
N GLY A 243 1.85 -13.55 -9.11
CA GLY A 243 2.93 -14.52 -8.93
C GLY A 243 4.27 -13.95 -8.47
N GLY A 244 4.44 -12.60 -8.48
CA GLY A 244 5.75 -11.97 -8.32
C GLY A 244 6.72 -12.34 -9.46
N LEU A 245 7.91 -11.72 -9.47
CA LEU A 245 8.98 -12.18 -10.35
C LEU A 245 9.60 -13.45 -9.78
N HIS A 246 9.53 -14.54 -10.54
CA HIS A 246 10.23 -15.79 -10.16
C HIS A 246 11.74 -15.56 -10.29
N VAL A 247 12.50 -15.95 -9.25
CA VAL A 247 13.94 -15.76 -9.14
C VAL A 247 14.61 -17.12 -8.97
N GLU A 248 15.50 -17.45 -9.87
CA GLU A 248 16.34 -18.66 -9.80
C GLU A 248 17.69 -18.31 -9.17
N SER A 249 17.71 -18.27 -7.83
CA SER A 249 18.90 -17.85 -7.08
C SER A 249 19.99 -18.91 -7.07
N CYS A 250 21.19 -18.54 -7.50
CA CYS A 250 22.43 -19.30 -7.38
C CYS A 250 23.57 -18.44 -6.82
N GLU A 251 24.69 -19.01 -6.46
CA GLU A 251 25.90 -18.25 -6.11
C GLU A 251 26.52 -17.65 -7.37
N VAL A 252 26.66 -16.31 -7.40
CA VAL A 252 27.13 -15.57 -8.57
C VAL A 252 28.31 -14.68 -8.14
N GLU A 253 29.41 -14.76 -8.89
CA GLU A 253 30.44 -13.75 -8.86
C GLU A 253 29.93 -12.53 -9.65
N LEU A 254 29.61 -11.45 -8.92
CA LEU A 254 28.95 -10.29 -9.52
C LEU A 254 29.90 -9.43 -10.36
N GLN A 255 31.18 -9.37 -10.04
CA GLN A 255 32.12 -8.52 -10.76
C GLN A 255 32.18 -8.85 -12.28
N PRO A 256 32.34 -10.12 -12.71
CA PRO A 256 32.30 -10.45 -14.15
C PRO A 256 30.97 -10.11 -14.80
N LEU A 257 29.84 -10.26 -14.10
CA LEU A 257 28.53 -9.88 -14.60
C LEU A 257 28.41 -8.37 -14.82
N LEU A 258 28.83 -7.58 -13.83
CA LEU A 258 28.79 -6.11 -13.90
C LEU A 258 29.69 -5.57 -15.02
N VAL A 259 30.89 -6.12 -15.15
CA VAL A 259 31.81 -5.77 -16.26
C VAL A 259 31.17 -6.08 -17.61
N HIS A 260 30.58 -7.26 -17.76
CA HIS A 260 29.91 -7.67 -19.00
C HIS A 260 28.76 -6.69 -19.40
N VAL A 261 27.88 -6.36 -18.46
CA VAL A 261 26.77 -5.42 -18.72
C VAL A 261 27.28 -4.01 -19.06
N ILE A 262 28.33 -3.55 -18.39
CA ILE A 262 28.92 -2.24 -18.67
C ILE A 262 29.57 -2.22 -20.05
N ASP A 263 30.31 -3.26 -20.47
CA ASP A 263 30.97 -3.32 -21.76
C ASP A 263 29.95 -3.41 -22.90
N GLU A 264 28.83 -4.09 -22.72
CA GLU A 264 27.71 -4.11 -23.65
C GLU A 264 27.12 -2.70 -23.84
N LEU A 265 26.87 -1.97 -22.76
CA LEU A 265 26.33 -0.61 -22.80
C LEU A 265 27.34 0.40 -23.39
N ARG A 266 28.64 0.23 -23.11
CA ARG A 266 29.72 1.03 -23.78
C ARG A 266 29.73 0.80 -25.28
N GLY A 267 29.59 -0.44 -25.73
CA GLY A 267 29.48 -0.77 -27.14
C GLY A 267 28.26 -0.15 -27.82
N ALA A 268 27.12 -0.14 -27.12
CA ALA A 268 25.88 0.46 -27.63
C ALA A 268 25.90 2.01 -27.63
N ARG A 269 26.67 2.64 -26.72
CA ARG A 269 26.78 4.11 -26.57
C ARG A 269 28.25 4.54 -26.47
N PRO A 270 29.03 4.45 -27.56
CA PRO A 270 30.47 4.77 -27.56
C PRO A 270 30.77 6.27 -27.31
N ASP A 271 29.75 7.12 -27.48
CA ASP A 271 29.77 8.55 -27.17
C ASP A 271 29.65 8.89 -25.68
N ARG A 272 29.38 7.89 -24.84
CA ARG A 272 29.16 8.08 -23.39
C ARG A 272 30.24 7.40 -22.55
N THR A 273 30.67 8.08 -21.49
CA THR A 273 31.67 7.53 -20.57
C THR A 273 30.99 6.86 -19.36
N ILE A 274 31.38 5.61 -19.06
CA ILE A 274 30.99 4.90 -17.85
C ILE A 274 32.25 4.63 -17.03
N VAL A 275 32.30 5.11 -15.79
CA VAL A 275 33.35 4.84 -14.81
C VAL A 275 32.84 3.81 -13.82
N ALA A 276 33.59 2.75 -13.57
CA ALA A 276 33.16 1.66 -12.69
C ALA A 276 34.24 1.36 -11.64
N GLU A 277 33.82 1.21 -10.40
CA GLU A 277 34.66 0.85 -9.25
C GLU A 277 33.96 -0.23 -8.42
N PHE A 278 34.65 -1.36 -8.19
CA PHE A 278 34.06 -2.51 -7.52
C PHE A 278 34.93 -2.97 -6.37
N ASP A 279 34.28 -3.21 -5.21
CA ASP A 279 34.87 -3.86 -4.03
C ASP A 279 33.99 -5.06 -3.63
N LEU A 280 34.17 -6.16 -4.35
CA LEU A 280 33.35 -7.37 -4.26
C LEU A 280 34.22 -8.53 -3.80
N SER A 281 34.19 -8.83 -2.52
CA SER A 281 35.08 -9.79 -1.85
C SER A 281 34.63 -11.24 -1.92
N ARG A 282 33.37 -11.52 -2.32
CA ARG A 282 32.77 -12.85 -2.29
C ARG A 282 31.56 -12.98 -3.24
N PRO A 283 31.15 -14.21 -3.61
CA PRO A 283 29.92 -14.46 -4.37
C PRO A 283 28.68 -14.01 -3.59
N VAL A 284 27.61 -13.72 -4.33
CA VAL A 284 26.30 -13.31 -3.80
C VAL A 284 25.25 -14.27 -4.32
N ARG A 285 24.31 -14.67 -3.46
CA ARG A 285 23.20 -15.53 -3.86
C ARG A 285 22.10 -14.72 -4.57
N CYS A 286 21.98 -14.84 -5.88
CA CYS A 286 21.04 -14.08 -6.69
C CYS A 286 20.73 -14.77 -8.03
N ASP A 287 19.72 -14.26 -8.73
CA ASP A 287 19.47 -14.61 -10.13
C ASP A 287 20.34 -13.73 -11.04
N ARG A 288 21.33 -14.39 -11.69
CA ARG A 288 22.28 -13.71 -12.59
C ARG A 288 21.62 -12.89 -13.68
N VAL A 289 20.57 -13.42 -14.31
CA VAL A 289 19.90 -12.77 -15.44
C VAL A 289 19.14 -11.55 -14.97
N ARG A 290 18.41 -11.69 -13.88
CA ARG A 290 17.61 -10.60 -13.28
C ARG A 290 18.49 -9.47 -12.73
N ILE A 291 19.59 -9.80 -12.04
CA ILE A 291 20.53 -8.77 -11.59
C ILE A 291 21.17 -8.05 -12.79
N GLY A 292 21.55 -8.76 -13.84
CA GLY A 292 22.02 -8.13 -15.07
C GLY A 292 21.01 -7.16 -15.68
N GLN A 293 19.72 -7.53 -15.73
CA GLN A 293 18.62 -6.69 -16.19
C GLN A 293 18.43 -5.44 -15.31
N LEU A 294 18.46 -5.58 -13.98
CA LEU A 294 18.38 -4.45 -13.04
C LEU A 294 19.51 -3.47 -13.28
N VAL A 295 20.76 -3.95 -13.35
CA VAL A 295 21.95 -3.13 -13.56
C VAL A 295 21.89 -2.41 -14.90
N SER A 296 21.51 -3.12 -15.96
CA SER A 296 21.32 -2.54 -17.31
C SER A 296 20.27 -1.42 -17.28
N ASN A 297 19.13 -1.62 -16.62
CA ASN A 297 18.08 -0.61 -16.49
C ASN A 297 18.56 0.65 -15.77
N LEU A 298 19.31 0.52 -14.67
CA LEU A 298 19.83 1.66 -13.92
C LEU A 298 20.87 2.44 -14.72
N ILE A 299 21.83 1.73 -15.36
CA ILE A 299 22.87 2.38 -16.16
C ILE A 299 22.29 3.03 -17.41
N ALA A 300 21.38 2.35 -18.14
CA ALA A 300 20.71 2.91 -19.30
C ALA A 300 19.91 4.18 -18.96
N ASN A 301 19.29 4.22 -17.77
CA ASN A 301 18.62 5.42 -17.28
C ASN A 301 19.62 6.58 -17.09
N GLY A 302 20.77 6.33 -16.45
CA GLY A 302 21.82 7.34 -16.27
C GLY A 302 22.41 7.83 -17.60
N LEU A 303 22.61 6.94 -18.59
CA LEU A 303 23.10 7.29 -19.92
C LEU A 303 22.09 8.14 -20.71
N THR A 304 20.79 7.91 -20.50
CA THR A 304 19.71 8.56 -21.26
C THR A 304 19.35 9.92 -20.67
N HIS A 305 19.31 10.05 -19.35
CA HIS A 305 18.82 11.24 -18.65
C HIS A 305 19.93 12.10 -18.06
N GLY A 306 21.14 11.56 -17.91
CA GLY A 306 22.30 12.29 -17.42
C GLY A 306 22.87 13.27 -18.43
N ASP A 307 23.72 14.21 -17.94
CA ASP A 307 24.45 15.14 -18.78
C ASP A 307 25.36 14.35 -19.76
N PRO A 308 25.26 14.59 -21.09
CA PRO A 308 26.08 13.92 -22.09
C PRO A 308 27.58 14.10 -21.89
N GLN A 309 28.02 15.20 -21.31
CA GLN A 309 29.43 15.54 -21.10
C GLN A 309 30.00 14.95 -19.80
N ALA A 310 29.16 14.49 -18.86
CA ALA A 310 29.58 13.91 -17.62
C ALA A 310 29.54 12.37 -17.65
N PRO A 311 30.46 11.68 -16.93
CA PRO A 311 30.43 10.23 -16.86
C PRO A 311 29.27 9.72 -16.00
N VAL A 312 28.75 8.54 -16.35
CA VAL A 312 27.93 7.74 -15.44
C VAL A 312 28.86 6.94 -14.54
N ARG A 313 28.73 7.08 -13.23
CA ARG A 313 29.52 6.34 -12.23
C ARG A 313 28.76 5.15 -11.72
N VAL A 314 29.40 3.99 -11.73
CA VAL A 314 28.87 2.74 -11.20
C VAL A 314 29.79 2.25 -10.10
N THR A 315 29.29 2.14 -8.89
CA THR A 315 30.06 1.57 -7.79
C THR A 315 29.33 0.36 -7.20
N ALA A 316 30.06 -0.68 -6.84
CA ALA A 316 29.48 -1.84 -6.17
C ALA A 316 30.40 -2.33 -5.06
N ALA A 317 29.82 -2.60 -3.88
CA ALA A 317 30.54 -3.10 -2.72
C ALA A 317 29.69 -4.07 -1.91
N ILE A 318 30.36 -4.87 -1.06
CA ILE A 318 29.71 -5.68 -0.05
C ILE A 318 30.12 -5.15 1.31
N VAL A 319 29.15 -4.61 2.05
CA VAL A 319 29.35 -4.06 3.40
C VAL A 319 28.35 -4.71 4.36
N ASP A 320 28.80 -5.24 5.48
CA ASP A 320 27.96 -5.83 6.54
C ASP A 320 26.92 -6.86 6.04
N ASP A 321 27.34 -7.80 5.18
CA ASP A 321 26.48 -8.81 4.54
C ASP A 321 25.40 -8.24 3.60
N VAL A 322 25.52 -6.97 3.18
CA VAL A 322 24.66 -6.33 2.19
C VAL A 322 25.47 -6.04 0.93
N PHE A 323 24.98 -6.49 -0.21
CA PHE A 323 25.44 -6.04 -1.51
C PHE A 323 24.80 -4.69 -1.82
N GLU A 324 25.61 -3.70 -2.11
CA GLU A 324 25.18 -2.38 -2.55
C GLU A 324 25.75 -2.08 -3.94
N LEU A 325 24.86 -1.67 -4.86
CA LEU A 325 25.23 -1.15 -6.18
C LEU A 325 24.66 0.27 -6.30
N SER A 326 25.50 1.21 -6.71
CA SER A 326 25.10 2.59 -6.93
C SER A 326 25.41 3.03 -8.36
N VAL A 327 24.45 3.66 -9.01
CA VAL A 327 24.58 4.29 -10.32
C VAL A 327 24.28 5.77 -10.18
N ALA A 328 25.25 6.62 -10.48
CA ALA A 328 25.14 8.07 -10.35
C ALA A 328 25.43 8.77 -11.68
N ASN A 329 24.65 9.78 -11.99
CA ASN A 329 24.84 10.65 -13.16
C ASN A 329 24.64 12.12 -12.79
N ALA A 330 25.38 13.02 -13.39
CA ALA A 330 25.10 14.45 -13.34
C ALA A 330 23.89 14.79 -14.24
N GLY A 331 23.21 15.90 -13.94
CA GLY A 331 22.07 16.36 -14.73
C GLY A 331 21.14 17.27 -13.94
N ALA A 332 20.03 17.65 -14.55
CA ALA A 332 19.01 18.43 -13.87
C ALA A 332 18.40 17.62 -12.70
N PRO A 333 18.23 18.23 -11.51
CA PRO A 333 17.64 17.55 -10.36
C PRO A 333 16.19 17.13 -10.62
N ILE A 334 15.82 15.97 -10.12
CA ILE A 334 14.46 15.44 -10.20
C ILE A 334 13.63 16.08 -9.10
N PRO A 335 12.46 16.70 -9.40
CA PRO A 335 11.58 17.29 -8.39
C PRO A 335 11.14 16.27 -7.34
N ALA A 336 11.03 16.68 -6.06
CA ALA A 336 10.68 15.80 -4.94
C ALA A 336 9.35 15.05 -5.16
N ALA A 337 8.34 15.71 -5.73
CA ALA A 337 7.05 15.08 -6.07
C ALA A 337 7.21 13.95 -7.11
N MET A 338 8.21 14.04 -7.99
CA MET A 338 8.50 13.01 -8.99
C MET A 338 9.36 11.89 -8.42
N LEU A 339 10.30 12.21 -7.51
CA LEU A 339 11.13 11.20 -6.83
C LEU A 339 10.29 10.14 -6.12
N ALA A 340 9.20 10.55 -5.47
CA ALA A 340 8.28 9.65 -4.78
C ALA A 340 7.60 8.64 -5.72
N ARG A 341 7.51 8.95 -7.01
CA ARG A 341 6.79 8.17 -8.02
C ARG A 341 7.67 7.51 -9.07
N LEU A 342 9.00 7.68 -8.99
CA LEU A 342 9.94 7.20 -10.01
C LEU A 342 9.88 5.69 -10.29
N PHE A 343 9.51 4.92 -9.26
CA PHE A 343 9.39 3.46 -9.34
C PHE A 343 7.97 2.98 -9.65
N GLU A 344 7.01 3.91 -9.88
CA GLU A 344 5.71 3.54 -10.41
C GLU A 344 5.80 3.22 -11.91
N PRO A 345 4.99 2.29 -12.43
CA PRO A 345 5.01 1.96 -13.85
C PRO A 345 4.53 3.15 -14.68
N PHE A 346 5.12 3.32 -15.89
CA PHE A 346 4.82 4.36 -16.88
C PHE A 346 5.13 5.81 -16.46
N VAL A 347 5.80 6.02 -15.32
CA VAL A 347 6.23 7.34 -14.87
C VAL A 347 7.47 7.78 -15.67
N ARG A 348 7.47 9.03 -16.16
CA ARG A 348 8.58 9.68 -16.85
C ARG A 348 8.91 11.01 -16.19
N ALA A 349 10.19 11.21 -15.84
CA ALA A 349 10.64 12.43 -15.17
C ALA A 349 10.80 13.64 -16.12
N SER A 350 10.79 13.46 -17.43
CA SER A 350 10.97 14.53 -18.40
C SER A 350 9.91 14.54 -19.50
N ALA A 351 9.39 15.75 -19.79
CA ALA A 351 8.46 16.02 -20.90
C ALA A 351 9.15 16.13 -22.27
N ARG A 352 10.38 15.64 -22.45
CA ARG A 352 11.07 15.69 -23.76
C ARG A 352 10.44 14.66 -24.71
N PRO A 353 9.81 15.09 -25.81
CA PRO A 353 9.02 14.18 -26.67
C PRO A 353 9.84 13.11 -27.41
N ASN A 354 11.16 13.25 -27.46
CA ASN A 354 12.06 12.38 -28.24
C ASN A 354 12.80 11.31 -27.40
N LEU A 355 12.56 11.19 -26.08
CA LEU A 355 13.15 10.13 -25.28
C LEU A 355 12.28 8.89 -25.35
N GLN A 356 12.76 7.88 -26.09
CA GLN A 356 12.08 6.58 -26.27
C GLN A 356 12.16 5.75 -24.97
N GLY A 357 11.06 5.10 -24.58
CA GLY A 357 10.99 4.10 -23.51
C GLY A 357 9.64 4.09 -22.78
N LEU A 358 9.19 2.90 -22.40
CA LEU A 358 7.89 2.64 -21.75
C LEU A 358 7.74 3.24 -20.34
N GLY A 359 8.81 3.77 -19.72
CA GLY A 359 8.79 4.15 -18.31
C GLY A 359 8.65 2.94 -17.37
N LEU A 360 9.06 1.76 -17.82
CA LEU A 360 9.01 0.52 -17.04
C LEU A 360 10.37 0.11 -16.46
N GLY A 361 11.49 0.66 -16.94
CA GLY A 361 12.83 0.21 -16.54
C GLY A 361 13.09 0.34 -15.03
N LEU A 362 12.76 1.48 -14.41
CA LEU A 362 12.93 1.68 -12.97
C LEU A 362 11.92 0.86 -12.15
N TYR A 363 10.70 0.70 -12.64
CA TYR A 363 9.71 -0.19 -12.02
C TYR A 363 10.20 -1.64 -12.02
N ILE A 364 10.70 -2.16 -13.15
CA ILE A 364 11.25 -3.52 -13.27
C ILE A 364 12.47 -3.68 -12.35
N ALA A 365 13.37 -2.69 -12.30
CA ALA A 365 14.50 -2.70 -11.38
C ALA A 365 14.05 -2.81 -9.92
N SER A 366 13.00 -2.08 -9.52
CA SER A 366 12.42 -2.16 -8.18
C SER A 366 11.78 -3.52 -7.90
N GLU A 367 11.06 -4.12 -8.86
CA GLU A 367 10.46 -5.44 -8.69
C GLU A 367 11.52 -6.55 -8.59
N ILE A 368 12.60 -6.47 -9.40
CA ILE A 368 13.73 -7.39 -9.30
C ILE A 368 14.40 -7.27 -7.93
N ALA A 369 14.63 -6.05 -7.44
CA ALA A 369 15.22 -5.83 -6.12
C ALA A 369 14.35 -6.45 -5.03
N ARG A 370 13.04 -6.22 -5.06
CA ARG A 370 12.09 -6.78 -4.10
C ARG A 370 12.07 -8.31 -4.12
N ALA A 371 12.12 -8.92 -5.30
CA ALA A 371 12.17 -10.38 -5.45
C ALA A 371 13.44 -11.00 -4.88
N HIS A 372 14.51 -10.21 -4.72
CA HIS A 372 15.77 -10.61 -4.05
C HIS A 372 15.81 -10.21 -2.56
N GLY A 373 14.69 -9.80 -1.95
CA GLY A 373 14.64 -9.34 -0.56
C GLY A 373 15.34 -8.00 -0.34
N GLY A 374 15.55 -7.22 -1.41
CA GLY A 374 16.24 -5.93 -1.40
C GLY A 374 15.35 -4.74 -1.75
N SER A 375 15.99 -3.61 -2.04
CA SER A 375 15.31 -2.37 -2.44
C SER A 375 16.15 -1.52 -3.38
N VAL A 376 15.49 -0.66 -4.18
CA VAL A 376 16.13 0.41 -4.95
C VAL A 376 15.63 1.75 -4.41
N THR A 377 16.56 2.66 -4.16
CA THR A 377 16.29 4.04 -3.73
C THR A 377 16.88 5.05 -4.71
N ALA A 378 16.34 6.26 -4.73
CA ALA A 378 16.83 7.34 -5.55
C ALA A 378 17.00 8.62 -4.73
N VAL A 379 18.12 9.30 -4.94
CA VAL A 379 18.41 10.63 -4.39
C VAL A 379 18.83 11.52 -5.55
N SER A 380 18.30 12.74 -5.61
CA SER A 380 18.62 13.69 -6.66
C SER A 380 18.81 15.10 -6.06
N ASN A 381 19.90 15.74 -6.40
CA ASN A 381 20.26 17.09 -6.00
C ASN A 381 20.88 17.86 -7.17
N ALA A 382 21.42 19.06 -6.93
CA ALA A 382 22.02 19.88 -7.97
C ALA A 382 23.32 19.28 -8.58
N GLU A 383 23.97 18.36 -7.90
CA GLU A 383 25.23 17.75 -8.31
C GLU A 383 25.04 16.47 -9.09
N GLU A 384 24.16 15.57 -8.57
CA GLU A 384 23.92 14.27 -9.18
C GLU A 384 22.54 13.69 -8.88
N THR A 385 22.10 12.77 -9.73
CA THR A 385 21.05 11.80 -9.42
C THR A 385 21.70 10.46 -9.22
N ARG A 386 21.41 9.82 -8.06
CA ARG A 386 21.97 8.54 -7.65
C ARG A 386 20.86 7.55 -7.35
N PHE A 387 20.94 6.38 -8.02
CA PHE A 387 20.12 5.21 -7.73
C PHE A 387 20.97 4.22 -6.95
N THR A 388 20.47 3.70 -5.84
CA THR A 388 21.16 2.73 -4.99
C THR A 388 20.29 1.48 -4.83
N PHE A 389 20.81 0.35 -5.28
CA PHE A 389 20.25 -0.99 -5.05
C PHE A 389 20.95 -1.65 -3.88
N ARG A 390 20.18 -2.22 -2.96
CA ARG A 390 20.67 -2.99 -1.82
C ARG A 390 19.96 -4.31 -1.72
N MET A 391 20.70 -5.40 -1.45
CA MET A 391 20.12 -6.71 -1.16
C MET A 391 21.01 -7.49 -0.18
N PRO A 392 20.47 -8.43 0.62
CA PRO A 392 21.30 -9.31 1.46
C PRO A 392 22.16 -10.22 0.59
N VAL A 393 23.39 -10.47 1.01
CA VAL A 393 24.36 -11.36 0.30
C VAL A 393 23.88 -12.81 0.31
N ARG A 394 23.26 -13.25 1.41
CA ARG A 394 22.60 -14.55 1.52
C ARG A 394 21.10 -14.28 1.36
N GLY A 395 20.50 -14.81 0.33
CA GLY A 395 19.07 -14.63 0.08
C GLY A 395 18.24 -15.04 1.30
N ALA A 396 17.08 -14.36 1.45
CA ALA A 396 16.12 -14.67 2.51
C ALA A 396 15.57 -16.07 2.39
#